data_43121d1280f2f6528f1c2d3f2c8354a6
#
_entry.id   43121d1280f2f6528f1c2d3f2c8354a6
#
_cell.length_a   1.000
_cell.length_b   1.000
_cell.length_c   1.000
_cell.angle_alpha   90.00
_cell.angle_beta   90.00
_cell.angle_gamma   90.00
#
_symmetry.space_group_name_H-M   'P 1'
#
loop_
_entity.id
_entity.type
_entity.pdbx_description
1 polymer ?
#
loop_
_entity_poly.entity_id
_entity_poly.type
_entity_poly.pdbx_seq_one_letter_code
_entity_poly.pdbx_strand_id
1 'polypeptide(L)'
;IAERGQSLSRAGYNQYGFGQHTRTLGDVQALYVQLGKTVRRLRLKLGWTQDVMADRSGLHRAHIGEIERGQTNVTLQTLKTLADALNVRITDLLKGL
;
A
#
# COMPACT_ATOMS: atom_id res chain seq x y z
N ILE A 1 7.90 -20.24 29.92
CA ILE A 1 7.49 -19.63 29.61
C ILE A 1 7.80 -18.69 29.47
N ALA A 2 8.35 -18.59 29.32
CA ALA A 2 8.54 -17.70 29.17
C ALA A 2 8.03 -16.88 28.83
N GLU A 3 7.75 -16.92 28.74
CA GLU A 3 7.21 -16.24 28.38
C GLU A 3 6.63 -15.74 28.23
N ARG A 4 6.42 -15.67 28.59
CA ARG A 4 5.67 -15.41 28.30
C ARG A 4 5.15 -14.62 27.73
N GLY A 5 4.80 -14.10 27.94
CA GLY A 5 3.86 -13.39 27.25
C GLY A 5 4.14 -13.15 25.82
N GLN A 6 5.31 -13.15 25.46
CA GLN A 6 5.71 -12.89 24.07
C GLN A 6 6.22 -14.14 23.40
N SER A 7 5.57 -15.23 23.70
CA SER A 7 5.86 -16.49 23.08
C SER A 7 5.71 -16.42 21.56
N LEU A 8 6.69 -16.92 20.83
CA LEU A 8 6.65 -16.93 19.38
C LEU A 8 6.17 -18.28 18.88
N SER A 9 5.40 -18.25 17.81
CA SER A 9 5.09 -19.46 17.08
C SER A 9 6.32 -19.90 16.29
N ARG A 10 6.27 -21.06 15.69
CA ARG A 10 7.35 -21.55 14.83
C ARG A 10 7.54 -20.66 13.62
N ALA A 11 6.51 -19.96 13.20
CA ALA A 11 6.59 -19.04 12.06
C ALA A 11 7.16 -17.67 12.44
N GLY A 12 7.54 -17.48 13.72
CA GLY A 12 8.10 -16.22 14.17
C GLY A 12 7.08 -15.16 14.53
N TYR A 13 5.83 -15.58 14.80
CA TYR A 13 4.77 -14.66 15.15
C TYR A 13 4.46 -14.74 16.65
N ASN A 14 4.09 -13.60 17.23
CA ASN A 14 3.61 -13.56 18.60
C ASN A 14 2.13 -13.93 18.65
N GLN A 15 1.54 -13.87 19.86
CA GLN A 15 0.16 -14.26 20.07
C GLN A 15 -0.86 -13.41 19.31
N TYR A 16 -0.46 -12.25 18.81
CA TYR A 16 -1.33 -11.36 18.04
C TYR A 16 -1.18 -11.53 16.54
N GLY A 17 -0.39 -12.49 16.10
CA GLY A 17 -0.16 -12.73 14.68
C GLY A 17 0.88 -11.84 14.03
N PHE A 18 1.61 -11.06 14.83
CA PHE A 18 2.64 -10.17 14.30
C PHE A 18 4.01 -10.84 14.38
N GLY A 19 4.82 -10.63 13.34
CA GLY A 19 6.18 -11.12 13.33
C GLY A 19 7.02 -10.46 14.40
N GLN A 20 7.96 -11.21 14.94
CA GLN A 20 8.81 -10.71 16.01
C GLN A 20 10.02 -9.96 15.54
N HIS A 21 10.44 -10.17 14.31
CA HIS A 21 11.51 -9.35 13.77
C HIS A 21 11.02 -7.93 13.59
N THR A 22 11.89 -6.98 13.82
CA THR A 22 11.55 -5.58 13.71
C THR A 22 11.28 -5.22 12.24
N ARG A 23 10.18 -4.55 12.01
CA ARG A 23 9.91 -4.00 10.68
C ARG A 23 10.70 -2.72 10.52
N THR A 24 11.50 -2.68 9.48
CA THR A 24 12.34 -1.53 9.19
C THR A 24 11.60 -0.55 8.28
N LEU A 25 12.16 0.67 8.15
CA LEU A 25 11.65 1.62 7.17
C LEU A 25 11.77 1.06 5.76
N GLY A 26 12.81 0.24 5.50
CA GLY A 26 12.95 -0.41 4.21
C GLY A 26 11.80 -1.33 3.89
N ASP A 27 11.30 -2.08 4.88
CA ASP A 27 10.14 -2.96 4.70
C ASP A 27 8.89 -2.16 4.37
N VAL A 28 8.67 -1.06 5.10
CA VAL A 28 7.52 -0.19 4.87
C VAL A 28 7.61 0.46 3.50
N GLN A 29 8.79 0.95 3.13
CA GLN A 29 8.99 1.56 1.83
C GLN A 29 8.76 0.56 0.70
N ALA A 30 9.17 -0.69 0.89
CA ALA A 30 8.91 -1.74 -0.11
C ALA A 30 7.42 -1.93 -0.35
N LEU A 31 6.60 -1.83 0.71
CA LEU A 31 5.14 -1.89 0.57
C LEU A 31 4.60 -0.72 -0.24
N TYR A 32 5.09 0.48 0.03
CA TYR A 32 4.65 1.66 -0.73
C TYR A 32 5.08 1.59 -2.19
N VAL A 33 6.28 1.09 -2.46
CA VAL A 33 6.74 0.87 -3.83
C VAL A 33 5.83 -0.12 -4.55
N GLN A 34 5.50 -1.22 -3.89
CA GLN A 34 4.62 -2.24 -4.47
C GLN A 34 3.22 -1.71 -4.73
N LEU A 35 2.68 -0.96 -3.77
CA LEU A 35 1.38 -0.30 -3.93
C LEU A 35 1.41 0.66 -5.12
N GLY A 36 2.47 1.46 -5.22
CA GLY A 36 2.63 2.42 -6.31
C GLY A 36 2.65 1.75 -7.67
N LYS A 37 3.33 0.60 -7.78
CA LYS A 37 3.35 -0.19 -9.02
C LYS A 37 1.96 -0.68 -9.38
N THR A 38 1.20 -1.11 -8.39
CA THR A 38 -0.18 -1.58 -8.61
C THR A 38 -1.06 -0.44 -9.10
N VAL A 39 -0.98 0.73 -8.46
CA VAL A 39 -1.74 1.91 -8.88
C VAL A 39 -1.39 2.27 -10.31
N ARG A 40 -0.10 2.33 -10.63
CA ARG A 40 0.35 2.67 -11.98
C ARG A 40 -0.14 1.66 -13.01
N ARG A 41 -0.04 0.38 -12.70
CA ARG A 41 -0.51 -0.67 -13.60
C ARG A 41 -1.99 -0.54 -13.91
N LEU A 42 -2.79 -0.31 -12.87
CA LEU A 42 -4.24 -0.16 -13.04
C LEU A 42 -4.58 1.10 -13.83
N ARG A 43 -3.87 2.20 -13.56
CA ARG A 43 -4.04 3.45 -14.31
C ARG A 43 -3.76 3.24 -15.78
N LEU A 44 -2.62 2.63 -16.09
CA LEU A 44 -2.22 2.38 -17.48
C LEU A 44 -3.17 1.43 -18.19
N LYS A 45 -3.71 0.45 -17.46
CA LYS A 45 -4.70 -0.47 -18.02
C LYS A 45 -5.95 0.25 -18.47
N LEU A 46 -6.30 1.36 -17.80
CA LEU A 46 -7.43 2.19 -18.18
C LEU A 46 -7.08 3.20 -19.29
N GLY A 47 -5.81 3.25 -19.70
CA GLY A 47 -5.36 4.19 -20.71
C GLY A 47 -5.22 5.61 -20.17
N TRP A 48 -5.10 5.80 -18.88
CA TRP A 48 -5.07 7.12 -18.25
C TRP A 48 -3.64 7.62 -18.08
N THR A 49 -3.46 8.94 -18.30
CA THR A 49 -2.27 9.64 -17.86
C THR A 49 -2.39 9.95 -16.37
N GLN A 50 -1.29 10.41 -15.75
CA GLN A 50 -1.35 10.87 -14.37
C GLN A 50 -2.28 12.07 -14.22
N ASP A 51 -2.36 12.93 -15.22
CA ASP A 51 -3.27 14.08 -15.20
C ASP A 51 -4.72 13.62 -15.20
N VAL A 52 -5.07 12.63 -16.01
CA VAL A 52 -6.43 12.07 -16.03
C VAL A 52 -6.74 11.42 -14.67
N MET A 53 -5.79 10.69 -14.10
CA MET A 53 -5.97 10.08 -12.79
C MET A 53 -6.21 11.14 -11.72
N ALA A 54 -5.47 12.25 -11.78
CA ALA A 54 -5.66 13.38 -10.86
C ALA A 54 -7.07 13.93 -10.97
N ASP A 55 -7.55 14.17 -12.19
CA ASP A 55 -8.92 14.64 -12.42
C ASP A 55 -9.96 13.68 -11.85
N ARG A 56 -9.78 12.39 -12.10
CA ARG A 56 -10.76 11.38 -11.70
C ARG A 56 -10.76 11.13 -10.20
N SER A 57 -9.62 11.29 -9.55
CA SER A 57 -9.50 11.03 -8.11
C SER A 57 -9.67 12.27 -7.26
N GLY A 58 -9.49 13.45 -7.82
CA GLY A 58 -9.43 14.69 -7.05
C GLY A 58 -8.10 14.88 -6.31
N LEU A 59 -7.13 14.01 -6.54
CA LEU A 59 -5.80 14.17 -5.96
C LEU A 59 -4.93 15.00 -6.89
N HIS A 60 -3.94 15.69 -6.32
CA HIS A 60 -2.98 16.43 -7.13
C HIS A 60 -2.12 15.50 -7.96
N ARG A 61 -1.80 15.92 -9.18
CA ARG A 61 -0.96 15.13 -10.08
C ARG A 61 0.39 14.79 -9.43
N ALA A 62 1.00 15.76 -8.75
CA ALA A 62 2.27 15.52 -8.06
C ALA A 62 2.14 14.42 -7.01
N HIS A 63 1.01 14.37 -6.30
CA HIS A 63 0.75 13.35 -5.29
C HIS A 63 0.58 11.97 -5.97
N ILE A 64 -0.11 11.91 -7.09
CA ILE A 64 -0.23 10.68 -7.88
C ILE A 64 1.17 10.16 -8.24
N GLY A 65 2.04 11.04 -8.73
CA GLY A 65 3.41 10.66 -9.08
C GLY A 65 4.20 10.12 -7.90
N GLU A 66 4.07 10.77 -6.74
CA GLU A 66 4.74 10.31 -5.51
C GLU A 66 4.25 8.93 -5.08
N ILE A 67 2.93 8.72 -5.14
CA ILE A 67 2.34 7.43 -4.79
C ILE A 67 2.88 6.34 -5.72
N GLU A 68 2.89 6.59 -7.01
CA GLU A 68 3.35 5.61 -8.00
C GLU A 68 4.83 5.28 -7.86
N ARG A 69 5.64 6.23 -7.36
CA ARG A 69 7.06 5.99 -7.11
C ARG A 69 7.34 5.40 -5.72
N GLY A 70 6.31 5.26 -4.90
CA GLY A 70 6.47 4.75 -3.54
C GLY A 70 7.16 5.74 -2.61
N GLN A 71 7.07 7.03 -2.89
CA GLN A 71 7.80 8.08 -2.19
C GLN A 71 6.99 8.78 -1.11
N THR A 72 5.78 8.34 -0.85
CA THR A 72 4.91 8.98 0.13
C THR A 72 4.10 7.95 0.90
N ASN A 73 3.74 8.31 2.11
CA ASN A 73 2.83 7.51 2.92
C ASN A 73 1.44 7.63 2.33
N VAL A 74 0.71 6.53 2.38
CA VAL A 74 -0.65 6.47 1.84
C VAL A 74 -1.60 6.16 2.99
N THR A 75 -2.53 7.08 3.25
CA THR A 75 -3.54 6.89 4.29
C THR A 75 -4.67 5.98 3.77
N LEU A 76 -5.47 5.46 4.68
CA LEU A 76 -6.66 4.71 4.29
C LEU A 76 -7.59 5.56 3.43
N GLN A 77 -7.72 6.84 3.75
CA GLN A 77 -8.56 7.75 2.97
C GLN A 77 -8.05 7.85 1.53
N THR A 78 -6.74 8.00 1.36
CA THR A 78 -6.14 8.06 0.03
C THR A 78 -6.33 6.74 -0.71
N LEU A 79 -6.16 5.59 -0.02
CA LEU A 79 -6.42 4.29 -0.62
C LEU A 79 -7.85 4.19 -1.12
N LYS A 80 -8.80 4.63 -0.32
CA LYS A 80 -10.22 4.60 -0.70
C LYS A 80 -10.46 5.48 -1.93
N THR A 81 -9.86 6.67 -1.95
CA THR A 81 -9.96 7.60 -3.08
C THR A 81 -9.41 6.98 -4.35
N LEU A 82 -8.22 6.36 -4.27
CA LEU A 82 -7.60 5.69 -5.41
C LEU A 82 -8.45 4.53 -5.90
N ALA A 83 -8.93 3.71 -4.99
CA ALA A 83 -9.75 2.54 -5.32
C ALA A 83 -11.03 2.97 -6.04
N ASP A 84 -11.70 3.99 -5.52
CA ASP A 84 -12.93 4.50 -6.14
C ASP A 84 -12.66 5.05 -7.53
N ALA A 85 -11.60 5.82 -7.70
CA ALA A 85 -11.24 6.38 -9.00
C ALA A 85 -10.93 5.29 -10.02
N LEU A 86 -10.23 4.25 -9.59
CA LEU A 86 -9.84 3.13 -10.45
C LEU A 86 -10.95 2.09 -10.59
N ASN A 87 -12.04 2.26 -9.87
CA ASN A 87 -13.18 1.34 -9.85
C ASN A 87 -12.76 -0.08 -9.44
N VAL A 88 -11.96 -0.14 -8.38
CA VAL A 88 -11.53 -1.41 -7.77
C VAL A 88 -11.77 -1.33 -6.26
N ARG A 89 -11.58 -2.44 -5.57
CA ARG A 89 -11.66 -2.46 -4.11
C ARG A 89 -10.32 -2.08 -3.52
N ILE A 90 -10.34 -1.58 -2.27
CA ILE A 90 -9.10 -1.33 -1.54
C ILE A 90 -8.26 -2.60 -1.48
N THR A 91 -8.91 -3.75 -1.28
CA THR A 91 -8.22 -5.04 -1.23
C THR A 91 -7.49 -5.37 -2.52
N ASP A 92 -8.00 -4.90 -3.66
CA ASP A 92 -7.32 -5.09 -4.94
C ASP A 92 -6.02 -4.29 -5.00
N LEU A 93 -5.98 -3.11 -4.37
CA LEU A 93 -4.77 -2.30 -4.30
C LEU A 93 -3.72 -2.93 -3.40
N LEU A 94 -4.15 -3.66 -2.37
CA LEU A 94 -3.26 -4.26 -1.38
C LEU A 94 -2.91 -5.71 -1.70
N LYS A 95 -3.44 -6.23 -2.78
CA LYS A 95 -3.24 -7.61 -3.15
C LYS A 95 -1.76 -7.87 -3.44
N GLY A 96 -1.23 -8.90 -2.80
CA GLY A 96 0.18 -9.26 -2.99
C GLY A 96 1.16 -8.52 -2.09
N LEU A 97 0.66 -7.67 -1.21
CA LEU A 97 1.55 -6.93 -0.28
C LEU A 97 1.86 -7.72 0.99
#